data_5b0e187caf1788b1a96a24fa560c22e6
#
_entry.id   5b0e187caf1788b1a96a24fa560c22e6
#
_cell.length_a   1.000
_cell.length_b   1.000
_cell.length_c   1.000
_cell.angle_alpha   90.00
_cell.angle_beta   90.00
_cell.angle_gamma   90.00
#
_symmetry.space_group_name_H-M   'P 1'
#
loop_
_entity.id
_entity.type
_entity.pdbx_description
1 polymer ?
#
loop_
_entity_poly.entity_id
_entity_poly.type
_entity_poly.pdbx_seq_one_letter_code
_entity_poly.pdbx_strand_id
1 'polypeptide(L)'
;SLSDIKDFIEKLTKKYNIKLEQSRLNNKYIYSLNYQSSNEDGRKITWQERPFISTRRFDNLYFDEKDKLIKKIDFFMNNKEWYETEGHPYTLGIGLSGPPGTGKTSIIKCIANKLNRHLIQIPLNKIQNEEDFYKAYFESTYSKKNCDNTIDFNNKIIVFEDVDCMTDLVLDRENKKENTNDTSDNMVVLESIVDIVSAKDANTKGSFKKDNTCKLTLSFILNLLDGLDENHGRILIITSNYYDKIDKALIRPGRIDLQVEMKNASLNTIKEMYTHYYNSKIPAKYLSQMRDEIVSPAELVNFYRTSDSSKEFIQKIINKHN
;
A
#
# COMPACT_ATOMS: atom_id res chain seq x y z
N SER A 1 7.26 -38.51 -37.50
CA SER A 1 7.51 -39.44 -36.38
C SER A 1 7.01 -38.83 -35.07
N LEU A 2 6.95 -39.60 -33.96
CA LEU A 2 6.59 -39.10 -32.64
C LEU A 2 7.58 -38.04 -32.17
N SER A 3 8.84 -38.12 -32.59
CA SER A 3 9.88 -37.11 -32.33
C SER A 3 9.55 -35.80 -33.01
N ASP A 4 9.12 -35.77 -34.24
CA ASP A 4 8.80 -34.54 -34.98
C ASP A 4 7.61 -33.81 -34.37
N ILE A 5 6.65 -34.55 -33.81
CA ILE A 5 5.50 -33.98 -33.12
C ILE A 5 5.93 -33.34 -31.78
N LYS A 6 6.83 -33.99 -31.02
CA LYS A 6 7.39 -33.42 -29.78
C LYS A 6 8.15 -32.12 -30.07
N ASP A 7 9.05 -32.12 -31.03
CA ASP A 7 9.84 -30.96 -31.46
C ASP A 7 8.95 -29.81 -31.93
N PHE A 8 7.87 -30.13 -32.64
CA PHE A 8 6.90 -29.10 -33.05
C PHE A 8 6.15 -28.51 -31.90
N ILE A 9 5.69 -29.33 -30.93
CA ILE A 9 5.01 -28.85 -29.73
C ILE A 9 5.97 -27.98 -28.88
N GLU A 10 7.22 -28.40 -28.70
CA GLU A 10 8.22 -27.61 -27.95
C GLU A 10 8.47 -26.26 -28.62
N LYS A 11 8.63 -26.23 -29.95
CA LYS A 11 8.79 -24.97 -30.71
C LYS A 11 7.57 -24.05 -30.57
N LEU A 12 6.37 -24.59 -30.65
CA LEU A 12 5.15 -23.80 -30.44
C LEU A 12 5.04 -23.26 -29.02
N THR A 13 5.31 -24.09 -28.01
CA THR A 13 5.29 -23.71 -26.62
C THR A 13 6.32 -22.59 -26.34
N LYS A 14 7.53 -22.76 -26.85
CA LYS A 14 8.58 -21.74 -26.73
C LYS A 14 8.18 -20.41 -27.38
N LYS A 15 7.65 -20.47 -28.61
CA LYS A 15 7.16 -19.29 -29.34
C LYS A 15 5.98 -18.59 -28.60
N TYR A 16 5.07 -19.40 -28.05
CA TYR A 16 3.95 -18.87 -27.25
C TYR A 16 4.43 -18.20 -25.97
N ASN A 17 5.36 -18.82 -25.25
CA ASN A 17 5.92 -18.26 -24.01
C ASN A 17 6.64 -16.93 -24.29
N ILE A 18 7.46 -16.85 -25.34
CA ILE A 18 8.12 -15.60 -25.74
C ILE A 18 7.09 -14.51 -26.04
N LYS A 19 6.03 -14.83 -26.77
CA LYS A 19 4.96 -13.87 -27.08
C LYS A 19 4.20 -13.44 -25.83
N LEU A 20 3.97 -14.37 -24.90
CA LEU A 20 3.34 -14.09 -23.62
C LEU A 20 4.21 -13.15 -22.77
N GLU A 21 5.50 -13.43 -22.67
CA GLU A 21 6.47 -12.58 -21.95
C GLU A 21 6.54 -11.17 -22.55
N GLN A 22 6.65 -11.05 -23.87
CA GLN A 22 6.66 -9.75 -24.53
C GLN A 22 5.38 -8.94 -24.26
N SER A 23 4.22 -9.62 -24.24
CA SER A 23 2.95 -8.97 -23.90
C SER A 23 2.90 -8.53 -22.42
N ARG A 24 3.60 -9.25 -21.53
CA ARG A 24 3.65 -8.93 -20.09
C ARG A 24 4.65 -7.81 -19.75
N LEU A 25 5.76 -7.71 -20.48
CA LEU A 25 6.78 -6.68 -20.26
C LEU A 25 6.22 -5.25 -20.30
N ASN A 26 5.22 -5.02 -21.17
CA ASN A 26 4.59 -3.72 -21.34
C ASN A 26 3.39 -3.49 -20.42
N ASN A 27 2.91 -4.53 -19.72
CA ASN A 27 1.74 -4.44 -18.85
C ASN A 27 2.15 -4.45 -17.38
N LYS A 28 1.42 -3.70 -16.57
CA LYS A 28 1.55 -3.72 -15.11
C LYS A 28 0.39 -4.48 -14.48
N TYR A 29 0.63 -5.03 -13.31
CA TYR A 29 -0.30 -5.90 -12.61
C TYR A 29 -0.46 -5.44 -11.16
N ILE A 30 -1.62 -5.75 -10.61
CA ILE A 30 -1.87 -5.70 -9.17
C ILE A 30 -1.82 -7.15 -8.68
N TYR A 31 -0.97 -7.38 -7.68
CA TYR A 31 -0.90 -8.65 -6.96
C TYR A 31 -1.47 -8.45 -5.57
N SER A 32 -2.58 -9.10 -5.29
CA SER A 32 -3.20 -9.06 -3.96
C SER A 32 -2.95 -10.37 -3.24
N LEU A 33 -2.43 -10.29 -2.03
CA LEU A 33 -2.17 -11.45 -1.19
C LEU A 33 -3.46 -12.19 -0.86
N ASN A 34 -3.41 -13.52 -0.99
CA ASN A 34 -4.47 -14.41 -0.62
C ASN A 34 -3.89 -15.70 -0.01
N TYR A 35 -4.76 -16.56 0.55
CA TYR A 35 -4.37 -17.84 1.11
C TYR A 35 -5.17 -18.96 0.47
N GLN A 36 -4.51 -20.09 0.25
CA GLN A 36 -5.16 -21.32 -0.17
C GLN A 36 -5.01 -22.35 0.95
N SER A 37 -6.12 -22.92 1.39
CA SER A 37 -6.11 -24.05 2.32
C SER A 37 -5.68 -25.32 1.58
N SER A 38 -4.67 -26.03 2.08
CA SER A 38 -4.32 -27.38 1.64
C SER A 38 -4.58 -28.35 2.78
N ASN A 39 -5.13 -29.52 2.45
CA ASN A 39 -5.48 -30.54 3.46
C ASN A 39 -4.25 -31.21 4.09
N GLU A 40 -3.07 -31.11 3.47
CA GLU A 40 -1.86 -31.82 3.87
C GLU A 40 -0.75 -30.92 4.43
N ASP A 41 -0.61 -29.67 3.95
CA ASP A 41 0.53 -28.80 4.28
C ASP A 41 0.13 -27.49 5.00
N GLY A 42 -1.10 -27.38 5.48
CA GLY A 42 -1.54 -26.14 6.11
C GLY A 42 -1.85 -25.02 5.10
N ARG A 43 -1.71 -23.79 5.54
CA ARG A 43 -2.10 -22.58 4.80
C ARG A 43 -0.94 -22.08 3.93
N LYS A 44 -1.14 -21.98 2.62
CA LYS A 44 -0.13 -21.50 1.68
C LYS A 44 -0.46 -20.09 1.19
N ILE A 45 0.54 -19.20 1.19
CA ILE A 45 0.44 -17.88 0.55
C ILE A 45 0.28 -18.06 -0.95
N THR A 46 -0.69 -17.35 -1.50
CA THR A 46 -0.94 -17.26 -2.95
C THR A 46 -1.21 -15.80 -3.33
N TRP A 47 -1.10 -15.49 -4.61
CA TRP A 47 -1.31 -14.17 -5.11
C TRP A 47 -2.39 -14.15 -6.17
N GLN A 48 -3.33 -13.23 -6.04
CA GLN A 48 -4.31 -12.96 -7.07
C GLN A 48 -3.74 -11.89 -8.01
N GLU A 49 -3.44 -12.30 -9.24
CA GLU A 49 -2.96 -11.41 -10.30
C GLU A 49 -4.14 -10.75 -11.02
N ARG A 50 -4.08 -9.43 -11.19
CA ARG A 50 -5.03 -8.67 -12.02
C ARG A 50 -4.27 -7.64 -12.86
N PRO A 51 -4.64 -7.40 -14.14
CA PRO A 51 -4.06 -6.31 -14.91
C PRO A 51 -4.28 -4.96 -14.22
N PHE A 52 -3.23 -4.14 -14.15
CA PHE A 52 -3.34 -2.77 -13.67
C PHE A 52 -3.76 -1.88 -14.83
N ILE A 53 -5.03 -1.50 -14.87
CA ILE A 53 -5.58 -0.56 -15.85
C ILE A 53 -6.13 0.63 -15.11
N SER A 54 -5.51 1.80 -15.31
CA SER A 54 -5.95 3.03 -14.67
C SER A 54 -5.71 4.25 -15.56
N THR A 55 -6.72 5.10 -15.66
CA THR A 55 -6.65 6.42 -16.32
C THR A 55 -6.19 7.51 -15.34
N ARG A 56 -5.95 7.19 -14.06
CA ARG A 56 -5.51 8.14 -13.05
C ARG A 56 -4.06 8.55 -13.30
N ARG A 57 -3.85 9.86 -13.46
CA ARG A 57 -2.54 10.49 -13.61
C ARG A 57 -2.50 11.74 -12.74
N PHE A 58 -1.33 12.24 -12.42
CA PHE A 58 -1.20 13.49 -11.66
C PHE A 58 -1.84 14.69 -12.39
N ASP A 59 -1.94 14.66 -13.71
CA ASP A 59 -2.58 15.73 -14.50
C ASP A 59 -4.10 15.80 -14.29
N ASN A 60 -4.74 14.70 -13.91
CA ASN A 60 -6.18 14.62 -13.64
C ASN A 60 -6.54 14.37 -12.17
N LEU A 61 -5.60 14.61 -11.27
CA LEU A 61 -5.79 14.52 -9.84
C LEU A 61 -5.42 15.84 -9.16
N TYR A 62 -6.29 16.36 -8.30
CA TYR A 62 -6.18 17.68 -7.68
C TYR A 62 -6.18 17.56 -6.17
N PHE A 63 -5.13 18.07 -5.52
CA PHE A 63 -4.95 18.17 -4.07
C PHE A 63 -3.74 19.08 -3.76
N ASP A 64 -3.74 19.69 -2.60
CA ASP A 64 -2.80 20.79 -2.30
C ASP A 64 -1.31 20.36 -2.25
N GLU A 65 -1.01 19.17 -1.71
CA GLU A 65 0.37 18.69 -1.59
C GLU A 65 0.92 17.97 -2.84
N LYS A 66 0.25 18.09 -3.97
CA LYS A 66 0.59 17.39 -5.23
C LYS A 66 2.02 17.64 -5.67
N ASP A 67 2.45 18.88 -5.72
CA ASP A 67 3.78 19.25 -6.20
C ASP A 67 4.89 18.75 -5.26
N LYS A 68 4.65 18.77 -3.96
CA LYS A 68 5.57 18.23 -2.95
C LYS A 68 5.77 16.73 -3.15
N LEU A 69 4.68 15.99 -3.37
CA LEU A 69 4.72 14.55 -3.63
C LEU A 69 5.48 14.24 -4.92
N ILE A 70 5.16 14.94 -6.02
CA ILE A 70 5.82 14.74 -7.31
C ILE A 70 7.33 15.03 -7.21
N LYS A 71 7.73 16.15 -6.59
CA LYS A 71 9.14 16.50 -6.40
C LYS A 71 9.90 15.44 -5.62
N LYS A 72 9.30 14.87 -4.56
CA LYS A 72 9.94 13.82 -3.76
C LYS A 72 10.12 12.53 -4.56
N ILE A 73 9.10 12.13 -5.34
CA ILE A 73 9.17 10.97 -6.22
C ILE A 73 10.22 11.16 -7.31
N ASP A 74 10.24 12.33 -7.95
CA ASP A 74 11.20 12.63 -9.00
C ASP A 74 12.64 12.70 -8.46
N PHE A 75 12.82 13.25 -7.26
CA PHE A 75 14.12 13.23 -6.57
C PHE A 75 14.59 11.80 -6.33
N PHE A 76 13.73 10.93 -5.78
CA PHE A 76 14.04 9.52 -5.54
C PHE A 76 14.44 8.79 -6.82
N MET A 77 13.71 9.01 -7.91
CA MET A 77 13.96 8.31 -9.17
C MET A 77 15.24 8.78 -9.88
N ASN A 78 15.58 10.06 -9.76
CA ASN A 78 16.64 10.65 -10.56
C ASN A 78 17.99 10.80 -9.81
N ASN A 79 18.01 10.58 -8.49
CA ASN A 79 19.19 10.85 -7.67
C ASN A 79 19.68 9.60 -6.93
N LYS A 80 19.66 8.44 -7.56
CA LYS A 80 20.13 7.19 -6.96
C LYS A 80 21.56 7.30 -6.43
N GLU A 81 22.47 7.88 -7.22
CA GLU A 81 23.88 8.09 -6.86
C GLU A 81 24.04 8.97 -5.61
N TRP A 82 23.13 9.93 -5.41
CA TRP A 82 23.12 10.74 -4.20
C TRP A 82 22.90 9.90 -2.94
N TYR A 83 21.95 8.94 -2.99
CA TYR A 83 21.70 8.04 -1.85
C TYR A 83 22.93 7.19 -1.54
N GLU A 84 23.61 6.68 -2.56
CA GLU A 84 24.83 5.88 -2.43
C GLU A 84 26.00 6.71 -1.87
N THR A 85 26.16 7.96 -2.34
CA THR A 85 27.25 8.85 -1.93
C THR A 85 27.07 9.34 -0.48
N GLU A 86 25.84 9.70 -0.11
CA GLU A 86 25.53 10.21 1.22
C GLU A 86 25.30 9.10 2.26
N GLY A 87 25.37 7.82 1.85
CA GLY A 87 25.16 6.68 2.75
C GLY A 87 23.72 6.56 3.26
N HIS A 88 22.74 6.95 2.46
CA HIS A 88 21.33 6.79 2.78
C HIS A 88 20.74 5.56 2.09
N PRO A 89 19.87 4.77 2.75
CA PRO A 89 19.16 3.69 2.09
C PRO A 89 18.35 4.20 0.90
N TYR A 90 18.53 3.59 -0.28
CA TYR A 90 17.75 3.94 -1.47
C TYR A 90 16.34 3.37 -1.39
N THR A 91 15.53 3.96 -0.52
CA THR A 91 14.13 3.60 -0.28
C THR A 91 13.26 4.85 -0.21
N LEU A 92 11.95 4.69 -0.45
CA LEU A 92 10.97 5.75 -0.35
C LEU A 92 9.70 5.23 0.34
N GLY A 93 9.40 5.76 1.51
CA GLY A 93 8.17 5.54 2.23
C GLY A 93 7.21 6.72 2.07
N ILE A 94 5.95 6.46 1.72
CA ILE A 94 4.90 7.46 1.54
C ILE A 94 3.72 7.10 2.43
N GLY A 95 3.35 7.99 3.35
CA GLY A 95 2.15 7.89 4.16
C GLY A 95 1.05 8.79 3.59
N LEU A 96 -0.10 8.21 3.27
CA LEU A 96 -1.29 8.92 2.80
C LEU A 96 -2.36 8.87 3.87
N SER A 97 -2.71 10.02 4.44
CA SER A 97 -3.71 10.13 5.49
C SER A 97 -4.90 10.97 5.04
N GLY A 98 -6.01 10.81 5.72
CA GLY A 98 -7.17 11.68 5.53
C GLY A 98 -8.51 10.94 5.38
N PRO A 99 -9.63 11.67 5.40
CA PRO A 99 -10.97 11.10 5.36
C PRO A 99 -11.22 10.21 4.13
N PRO A 100 -12.23 9.34 4.17
CA PRO A 100 -12.64 8.60 2.98
C PRO A 100 -13.09 9.55 1.87
N GLY A 101 -12.85 9.18 0.59
CA GLY A 101 -13.24 9.99 -0.56
C GLY A 101 -12.27 11.11 -0.95
N THR A 102 -11.18 11.34 -0.21
CA THR A 102 -10.19 12.38 -0.53
C THR A 102 -9.21 12.00 -1.64
N GLY A 103 -9.12 10.73 -2.02
CA GLY A 103 -8.34 10.30 -3.19
C GLY A 103 -7.07 9.51 -2.89
N LYS A 104 -6.86 9.00 -1.67
CA LYS A 104 -5.69 8.18 -1.28
C LYS A 104 -5.36 7.07 -2.29
N THR A 105 -6.32 6.21 -2.58
CA THR A 105 -6.15 5.13 -3.58
C THR A 105 -5.92 5.67 -5.00
N SER A 106 -6.43 6.87 -5.33
CA SER A 106 -6.15 7.52 -6.62
C SER A 106 -4.70 7.94 -6.74
N ILE A 107 -4.08 8.43 -5.66
CA ILE A 107 -2.64 8.75 -5.62
C ILE A 107 -1.80 7.49 -5.86
N ILE A 108 -2.11 6.36 -5.21
CA ILE A 108 -1.40 5.08 -5.44
C ILE A 108 -1.39 4.74 -6.94
N LYS A 109 -2.56 4.87 -7.59
CA LYS A 109 -2.69 4.61 -9.04
C LYS A 109 -1.88 5.60 -9.87
N CYS A 110 -1.85 6.89 -9.50
CA CYS A 110 -1.03 7.90 -10.17
C CYS A 110 0.47 7.59 -10.05
N ILE A 111 0.93 7.18 -8.86
CA ILE A 111 2.34 6.81 -8.63
C ILE A 111 2.70 5.58 -9.46
N ALA A 112 1.85 4.54 -9.45
CA ALA A 112 2.08 3.33 -10.25
C ALA A 112 2.17 3.63 -11.76
N ASN A 113 1.30 4.51 -12.28
CA ASN A 113 1.34 4.96 -13.67
C ASN A 113 2.61 5.78 -13.98
N LYS A 114 2.97 6.73 -13.10
CA LYS A 114 4.15 7.58 -13.29
C LYS A 114 5.44 6.76 -13.30
N LEU A 115 5.55 5.78 -12.41
CA LEU A 115 6.76 4.99 -12.22
C LEU A 115 6.78 3.71 -13.06
N ASN A 116 5.67 3.37 -13.70
CA ASN A 116 5.51 2.14 -14.47
C ASN A 116 5.87 0.88 -13.65
N ARG A 117 5.43 0.80 -12.37
CA ARG A 117 5.70 -0.32 -11.45
C ARG A 117 4.44 -1.12 -11.15
N HIS A 118 4.62 -2.40 -10.81
CA HIS A 118 3.56 -3.26 -10.31
C HIS A 118 3.09 -2.82 -8.92
N LEU A 119 1.84 -3.12 -8.56
CA LEU A 119 1.30 -2.89 -7.22
C LEU A 119 1.21 -4.21 -6.46
N ILE A 120 1.81 -4.27 -5.29
CA ILE A 120 1.78 -5.42 -4.39
C ILE A 120 0.96 -5.03 -3.16
N GLN A 121 -0.27 -5.52 -3.10
CA GLN A 121 -1.19 -5.23 -2.00
C GLN A 121 -1.09 -6.31 -0.93
N ILE A 122 -0.59 -5.94 0.25
CA ILE A 122 -0.44 -6.81 1.41
C ILE A 122 -1.40 -6.33 2.51
N PRO A 123 -2.58 -6.93 2.64
CA PRO A 123 -3.51 -6.62 3.73
C PRO A 123 -3.02 -7.23 5.03
N LEU A 124 -2.60 -6.38 5.97
CA LEU A 124 -1.97 -6.81 7.24
C LEU A 124 -2.89 -7.69 8.08
N ASN A 125 -4.21 -7.50 8.01
CA ASN A 125 -5.19 -8.35 8.72
C ASN A 125 -5.25 -9.80 8.23
N LYS A 126 -4.72 -10.09 7.05
CA LYS A 126 -4.64 -11.46 6.53
C LYS A 126 -3.37 -12.18 6.97
N ILE A 127 -2.35 -11.47 7.38
CA ILE A 127 -1.08 -12.03 7.86
C ILE A 127 -1.24 -12.51 9.29
N GLN A 128 -0.87 -13.75 9.56
CA GLN A 128 -1.02 -14.34 10.90
C GLN A 128 0.29 -14.40 11.70
N ASN A 129 1.41 -14.57 11.00
CA ASN A 129 2.71 -14.76 11.63
C ASN A 129 3.83 -14.01 10.90
N GLU A 130 4.97 -13.95 11.54
CA GLU A 130 6.16 -13.25 11.04
C GLU A 130 6.74 -13.88 9.77
N GLU A 131 6.70 -15.21 9.67
CA GLU A 131 7.19 -15.95 8.50
C GLU A 131 6.35 -15.65 7.25
N ASP A 132 5.02 -15.61 7.39
CA ASP A 132 4.11 -15.24 6.30
C ASP A 132 4.34 -13.81 5.85
N PHE A 133 4.57 -12.89 6.80
CA PHE A 133 4.87 -11.50 6.45
C PHE A 133 6.18 -11.38 5.70
N TYR A 134 7.24 -12.05 6.18
CA TYR A 134 8.55 -12.07 5.54
C TYR A 134 8.45 -12.60 4.10
N LYS A 135 7.80 -13.77 3.91
CA LYS A 135 7.58 -14.36 2.58
C LYS A 135 6.80 -13.42 1.66
N ALA A 136 5.72 -12.81 2.17
CA ALA A 136 4.90 -11.90 1.36
C ALA A 136 5.66 -10.62 0.96
N TYR A 137 6.48 -10.10 1.85
CA TYR A 137 7.21 -8.85 1.62
C TYR A 137 8.36 -9.02 0.63
N PHE A 138 9.13 -10.10 0.74
CA PHE A 138 10.27 -10.39 -0.14
C PHE A 138 9.89 -11.18 -1.39
N GLU A 139 8.61 -11.57 -1.56
CA GLU A 139 8.19 -12.31 -2.74
C GLU A 139 8.60 -11.60 -4.03
N SER A 140 9.14 -12.35 -4.97
CA SER A 140 9.52 -11.87 -6.29
C SER A 140 8.80 -12.60 -7.42
N THR A 141 8.14 -13.72 -7.11
CA THR A 141 7.47 -14.59 -8.08
C THR A 141 5.99 -14.72 -7.72
N TYR A 142 5.17 -13.81 -8.21
CA TYR A 142 3.75 -13.70 -7.84
C TYR A 142 2.82 -14.61 -8.66
N SER A 143 3.29 -15.19 -9.75
CA SER A 143 2.49 -16.01 -10.66
C SER A 143 3.37 -17.02 -11.38
N LYS A 144 2.83 -18.19 -11.71
CA LYS A 144 3.52 -19.17 -12.54
C LYS A 144 3.90 -18.62 -13.93
N LYS A 145 3.24 -17.56 -14.36
CA LYS A 145 3.49 -16.91 -15.66
C LYS A 145 4.70 -15.97 -15.65
N ASN A 146 5.25 -15.64 -14.46
CA ASN A 146 6.44 -14.80 -14.32
C ASN A 146 7.55 -15.51 -13.53
N CYS A 147 7.61 -16.85 -13.57
CA CYS A 147 8.68 -17.62 -12.93
C CYS A 147 10.06 -17.27 -13.50
N ASP A 148 10.13 -16.95 -14.79
CA ASP A 148 11.38 -16.61 -15.47
C ASP A 148 11.77 -15.12 -15.35
N ASN A 149 10.81 -14.25 -14.94
CA ASN A 149 11.00 -12.82 -14.76
C ASN A 149 10.58 -12.42 -13.35
N THR A 150 11.52 -12.39 -12.43
CA THR A 150 11.29 -11.96 -11.05
C THR A 150 10.99 -10.46 -10.97
N ILE A 151 10.08 -10.08 -10.07
CA ILE A 151 9.70 -8.69 -9.81
C ILE A 151 10.41 -8.24 -8.53
N ASP A 152 11.53 -7.54 -8.69
CA ASP A 152 12.31 -6.96 -7.61
C ASP A 152 11.68 -5.67 -7.05
N PHE A 153 12.32 -5.06 -6.04
CA PHE A 153 11.84 -3.82 -5.43
C PHE A 153 11.86 -2.63 -6.40
N ASN A 154 12.71 -2.62 -7.43
CA ASN A 154 12.74 -1.56 -8.44
C ASN A 154 11.53 -1.60 -9.39
N ASN A 155 10.85 -2.72 -9.47
CA ASN A 155 9.73 -2.96 -10.37
C ASN A 155 8.37 -3.03 -9.67
N LYS A 156 8.34 -2.91 -8.33
CA LYS A 156 7.12 -2.99 -7.53
C LYS A 156 6.95 -1.82 -6.57
N ILE A 157 5.72 -1.59 -6.17
CA ILE A 157 5.31 -0.70 -5.08
C ILE A 157 4.55 -1.56 -4.08
N ILE A 158 5.02 -1.61 -2.85
CA ILE A 158 4.32 -2.31 -1.77
C ILE A 158 3.27 -1.37 -1.19
N VAL A 159 2.07 -1.88 -0.97
CA VAL A 159 0.94 -1.09 -0.49
C VAL A 159 0.31 -1.76 0.72
N PHE A 160 0.25 -1.02 1.83
CA PHE A 160 -0.56 -1.33 3.01
C PHE A 160 -1.73 -0.35 3.05
N GLU A 161 -2.91 -0.79 2.56
CA GLU A 161 -4.10 0.06 2.56
C GLU A 161 -4.85 -0.05 3.89
N ASP A 162 -5.42 1.10 4.34
CA ASP A 162 -6.30 1.24 5.50
C ASP A 162 -5.76 0.52 6.76
N VAL A 163 -4.51 0.79 7.09
CA VAL A 163 -3.80 0.11 8.20
C VAL A 163 -4.47 0.32 9.55
N ASP A 164 -5.17 1.43 9.75
CA ASP A 164 -5.95 1.75 10.95
C ASP A 164 -7.18 0.84 11.15
N CYS A 165 -7.72 0.28 10.06
CA CYS A 165 -8.87 -0.64 10.10
C CYS A 165 -8.45 -2.11 10.11
N MET A 166 -7.20 -2.42 9.78
CA MET A 166 -6.79 -3.79 9.51
C MET A 166 -6.31 -4.55 10.73
N THR A 167 -5.66 -3.88 11.68
CA THR A 167 -5.12 -4.55 12.86
C THR A 167 -4.73 -3.55 13.96
N ASP A 168 -5.00 -3.91 15.20
CA ASP A 168 -4.52 -3.20 16.40
C ASP A 168 -2.97 -3.22 16.53
N LEU A 169 -2.31 -4.00 15.70
CA LEU A 169 -0.86 -4.17 15.69
C LEU A 169 -0.12 -2.87 15.40
N VAL A 170 -0.65 -2.03 14.49
CA VAL A 170 -0.03 -0.78 14.04
C VAL A 170 -0.53 0.45 14.78
N LEU A 171 -1.49 0.27 15.72
CA LEU A 171 -2.01 1.37 16.52
C LEU A 171 -1.06 1.76 17.66
N ASP A 172 -1.09 3.03 18.00
CA ASP A 172 -0.25 3.62 19.05
C ASP A 172 -0.43 2.89 20.38
N ARG A 173 0.68 2.48 20.98
CA ARG A 173 0.73 1.72 22.23
C ARG A 173 0.31 2.57 23.44
N GLU A 174 0.44 3.90 23.37
CA GLU A 174 0.03 4.81 24.44
C GLU A 174 -1.50 4.84 24.56
N ASN A 175 -2.22 4.79 23.44
CA ASN A 175 -3.68 4.76 23.40
C ASN A 175 -4.29 3.42 23.87
N LYS A 176 -3.49 2.33 23.91
CA LYS A 176 -3.95 1.03 24.43
C LYS A 176 -4.04 1.00 25.96
N LYS A 177 -3.27 1.82 26.68
CA LYS A 177 -3.24 1.83 28.15
C LYS A 177 -4.47 2.47 28.79
N GLU A 178 -5.22 3.30 28.07
CA GLU A 178 -6.43 3.94 28.61
C GLU A 178 -7.67 3.04 28.59
N ASN A 179 -7.68 1.96 27.79
CA ASN A 179 -8.85 1.10 27.60
C ASN A 179 -8.76 -0.31 28.23
N THR A 180 -7.66 -0.66 28.90
CA THR A 180 -7.52 -1.96 29.55
C THR A 180 -7.02 -1.80 30.96
N ASN A 181 -7.97 -1.75 31.90
CA ASN A 181 -7.76 -2.13 33.30
C ASN A 181 -7.67 -3.67 33.44
N ASP A 182 -6.95 -4.33 32.55
CA ASP A 182 -6.75 -5.78 32.61
C ASP A 182 -5.27 -6.12 32.78
N THR A 183 -5.00 -6.71 33.92
CA THR A 183 -3.75 -7.24 34.46
C THR A 183 -3.18 -8.44 33.65
N SER A 184 -3.52 -8.61 32.37
CA SER A 184 -3.16 -9.81 31.59
C SER A 184 -1.81 -9.76 30.87
N ASP A 185 -1.27 -8.56 30.55
CA ASP A 185 -0.02 -8.47 29.77
C ASP A 185 1.25 -8.80 30.56
N ASN A 186 1.23 -8.63 31.89
CA ASN A 186 2.33 -9.07 32.75
C ASN A 186 2.30 -10.57 33.02
N MET A 187 1.16 -11.23 32.85
CA MET A 187 1.02 -12.66 33.03
C MET A 187 1.57 -13.45 31.84
N VAL A 188 1.39 -12.96 30.62
CA VAL A 188 1.89 -13.63 29.40
C VAL A 188 3.42 -13.63 29.34
N VAL A 189 4.09 -12.56 29.81
CA VAL A 189 5.56 -12.52 29.90
C VAL A 189 6.06 -13.44 31.04
N LEU A 190 5.35 -13.53 32.15
CA LEU A 190 5.68 -14.44 33.24
C LEU A 190 5.44 -15.90 32.88
N GLU A 191 4.36 -16.22 32.20
CA GLU A 191 4.09 -17.59 31.71
C GLU A 191 5.17 -18.07 30.72
N SER A 192 5.60 -17.22 29.78
CA SER A 192 6.68 -17.57 28.86
C SER A 192 8.04 -17.78 29.55
N ILE A 193 8.32 -17.11 30.67
CA ILE A 193 9.52 -17.30 31.49
C ILE A 193 9.40 -18.56 32.35
N VAL A 194 8.21 -18.84 32.90
CA VAL A 194 7.95 -20.04 33.68
C VAL A 194 8.05 -21.30 32.84
N ASP A 195 7.58 -21.26 31.58
CA ASP A 195 7.69 -22.40 30.66
C ASP A 195 9.16 -22.69 30.27
N ILE A 196 10.01 -21.68 30.16
CA ILE A 196 11.45 -21.84 29.90
C ILE A 196 12.19 -22.42 31.11
N VAL A 197 11.78 -22.09 32.31
CA VAL A 197 12.39 -22.58 33.57
C VAL A 197 11.90 -23.97 33.90
N SER A 198 10.62 -24.30 33.62
CA SER A 198 10.03 -25.62 33.92
C SER A 198 10.47 -26.72 32.96
N ALA A 199 11.02 -26.38 31.79
CA ALA A 199 11.48 -27.36 30.78
C ALA A 199 12.79 -28.06 31.14
N LYS A 200 13.39 -27.79 32.31
CA LYS A 200 14.64 -28.46 32.78
C LYS A 200 14.46 -29.74 33.55
N ASP A 201 13.25 -30.04 34.00
CA ASP A 201 12.99 -31.28 34.76
C ASP A 201 11.65 -31.90 34.33
N ALA A 202 11.67 -32.80 33.37
CA ALA A 202 10.85 -34.02 33.35
C ALA A 202 10.85 -34.70 31.97
N ASN A 203 11.33 -35.92 31.99
CA ASN A 203 11.06 -36.95 30.98
C ASN A 203 9.57 -37.28 30.92
N THR A 204 8.82 -36.65 30.05
CA THR A 204 7.46 -37.06 29.72
C THR A 204 7.25 -36.95 28.21
N LYS A 205 7.05 -38.11 27.58
CA LYS A 205 6.61 -38.26 26.20
C LYS A 205 5.19 -37.70 26.08
N GLY A 206 5.08 -36.39 25.87
CA GLY A 206 3.84 -35.71 25.46
C GLY A 206 4.04 -35.21 24.05
N SER A 207 3.14 -35.54 23.15
CA SER A 207 3.07 -35.06 21.79
C SER A 207 2.91 -33.54 21.80
N PHE A 208 4.03 -32.81 21.75
CA PHE A 208 4.04 -31.36 21.51
C PHE A 208 3.58 -31.11 20.09
N LYS A 209 2.33 -30.67 19.93
CA LYS A 209 1.91 -29.99 18.71
C LYS A 209 2.77 -28.74 18.60
N LYS A 210 3.64 -28.75 17.60
CA LYS A 210 4.56 -27.68 17.26
C LYS A 210 3.78 -26.56 16.55
N ASP A 211 2.93 -25.82 17.28
CA ASP A 211 2.33 -24.58 16.83
C ASP A 211 3.12 -23.37 17.39
N ASN A 212 4.46 -23.39 17.18
CA ASN A 212 5.31 -22.23 17.45
C ASN A 212 5.32 -21.28 16.25
N THR A 213 4.16 -20.85 15.76
CA THR A 213 4.11 -19.73 14.82
C THR A 213 4.03 -18.44 15.65
N CYS A 214 5.16 -17.73 15.77
CA CYS A 214 5.19 -16.41 16.39
C CYS A 214 4.18 -15.49 15.69
N LYS A 215 3.20 -14.96 16.44
CA LYS A 215 2.25 -13.99 15.90
C LYS A 215 3.01 -12.79 15.33
N LEU A 216 2.50 -12.20 14.25
CA LEU A 216 3.07 -10.99 13.68
C LEU A 216 3.13 -9.87 14.74
N THR A 217 4.30 -9.27 14.92
CA THR A 217 4.52 -8.17 15.84
C THR A 217 4.87 -6.88 15.10
N LEU A 218 4.54 -5.73 15.70
CA LEU A 218 4.96 -4.44 15.13
C LEU A 218 6.50 -4.36 15.09
N SER A 219 7.18 -4.83 16.11
CA SER A 219 8.65 -4.83 16.16
C SER A 219 9.25 -5.59 14.98
N PHE A 220 8.66 -6.69 14.57
CA PHE A 220 9.11 -7.45 13.39
C PHE A 220 8.93 -6.63 12.10
N ILE A 221 7.76 -6.00 11.90
CA ILE A 221 7.52 -5.13 10.75
C ILE A 221 8.54 -3.99 10.70
N LEU A 222 8.78 -3.34 11.84
CA LEU A 222 9.74 -2.23 11.94
C LEU A 222 11.16 -2.67 11.60
N ASN A 223 11.60 -3.81 12.11
CA ASN A 223 12.93 -4.37 11.83
C ASN A 223 13.09 -4.78 10.36
N LEU A 224 12.02 -5.21 9.71
CA LEU A 224 12.04 -5.56 8.29
C LEU A 224 12.09 -4.33 7.40
N LEU A 225 11.53 -3.20 7.85
CA LEU A 225 11.53 -1.95 7.08
C LEU A 225 12.87 -1.21 7.14
N ASP A 226 13.59 -1.25 8.25
CA ASP A 226 14.87 -0.55 8.47
C ASP A 226 15.96 -1.44 9.11
N GLY A 227 15.88 -2.76 8.88
CA GLY A 227 16.88 -3.72 9.32
C GLY A 227 18.13 -3.77 8.44
N LEU A 228 18.92 -4.83 8.63
CA LEU A 228 20.18 -5.04 7.90
C LEU A 228 20.00 -5.29 6.39
N ASP A 229 18.82 -5.78 5.99
CA ASP A 229 18.50 -6.02 4.58
C ASP A 229 18.05 -4.70 3.92
N GLU A 230 18.95 -4.08 3.18
CA GLU A 230 18.63 -2.89 2.40
C GLU A 230 17.75 -3.27 1.20
N ASN A 231 16.49 -2.91 1.28
CA ASN A 231 15.51 -3.13 0.21
C ASN A 231 15.69 -2.11 -0.93
N HIS A 232 16.79 -2.20 -1.65
CA HIS A 232 17.23 -1.24 -2.66
C HIS A 232 16.16 -0.96 -3.73
N GLY A 233 15.78 0.30 -3.88
CA GLY A 233 14.73 0.72 -4.81
C GLY A 233 13.30 0.54 -4.30
N ARG A 234 13.11 0.14 -3.02
CA ARG A 234 11.79 -0.04 -2.41
C ARG A 234 10.97 1.23 -2.42
N ILE A 235 9.72 1.11 -2.84
CA ILE A 235 8.68 2.10 -2.59
C ILE A 235 7.60 1.44 -1.75
N LEU A 236 7.34 2.00 -0.56
CA LEU A 236 6.27 1.59 0.34
C LEU A 236 5.23 2.69 0.43
N ILE A 237 3.96 2.35 0.25
CA ILE A 237 2.84 3.27 0.46
C ILE A 237 1.94 2.72 1.55
N ILE A 238 1.66 3.54 2.57
CA ILE A 238 0.74 3.22 3.64
C ILE A 238 -0.44 4.19 3.56
N THR A 239 -1.67 3.70 3.65
CA THR A 239 -2.85 4.56 3.76
C THR A 239 -3.57 4.37 5.10
N SER A 240 -4.11 5.46 5.63
CA SER A 240 -4.91 5.46 6.86
C SER A 240 -5.96 6.58 6.80
N ASN A 241 -7.10 6.34 7.44
CA ASN A 241 -8.08 7.41 7.69
C ASN A 241 -7.77 8.17 8.98
N TYR A 242 -7.05 7.55 9.92
CA TYR A 242 -6.71 8.07 11.25
C TYR A 242 -5.20 7.92 11.48
N TYR A 243 -4.42 8.80 10.85
CA TYR A 243 -2.96 8.72 10.88
C TYR A 243 -2.37 8.95 12.26
N ASP A 244 -3.02 9.77 13.07
CA ASP A 244 -2.70 10.05 14.47
C ASP A 244 -2.79 8.82 15.39
N LYS A 245 -3.54 7.79 14.98
CA LYS A 245 -3.64 6.52 15.69
C LYS A 245 -2.53 5.54 15.36
N ILE A 246 -1.76 5.77 14.29
CA ILE A 246 -0.65 4.89 13.89
C ILE A 246 0.54 5.10 14.84
N ASP A 247 1.16 3.99 15.24
CA ASP A 247 2.37 4.02 16.09
C ASP A 247 3.47 4.89 15.45
N LYS A 248 3.97 5.85 16.21
CA LYS A 248 4.96 6.83 15.76
C LYS A 248 6.25 6.20 15.24
N ALA A 249 6.57 4.98 15.70
CA ALA A 249 7.73 4.25 15.22
C ALA A 249 7.57 3.84 13.75
N LEU A 250 6.34 3.53 13.29
CA LEU A 250 6.10 3.17 11.90
C LEU A 250 6.23 4.36 10.95
N ILE A 251 5.85 5.55 11.40
CA ILE A 251 5.78 6.76 10.57
C ILE A 251 7.01 7.66 10.66
N ARG A 252 8.07 7.21 11.31
CA ARG A 252 9.32 8.00 11.41
C ARG A 252 10.09 8.01 10.08
N PRO A 253 10.94 9.06 9.84
CA PRO A 253 11.86 9.11 8.69
C PRO A 253 12.71 7.84 8.56
N GLY A 254 13.01 7.43 7.33
CA GLY A 254 13.66 6.16 7.00
C GLY A 254 12.67 5.00 6.76
N ARG A 255 11.43 5.09 7.32
CA ARG A 255 10.31 4.18 7.04
C ARG A 255 9.27 4.88 6.19
N ILE A 256 8.79 6.04 6.66
CA ILE A 256 7.90 6.94 5.93
C ILE A 256 8.57 8.31 5.82
N ASP A 257 9.09 8.60 4.63
CA ASP A 257 9.88 9.79 4.33
C ASP A 257 9.03 10.99 3.94
N LEU A 258 7.82 10.73 3.47
CA LEU A 258 6.86 11.75 3.07
C LEU A 258 5.47 11.40 3.58
N GLN A 259 4.91 12.30 4.36
CA GLN A 259 3.51 12.26 4.79
C GLN A 259 2.72 13.26 3.93
N VAL A 260 1.60 12.79 3.37
CA VAL A 260 0.66 13.59 2.57
C VAL A 260 -0.70 13.51 3.24
N GLU A 261 -1.16 14.63 3.78
CA GLU A 261 -2.48 14.73 4.35
C GLU A 261 -3.51 15.09 3.28
N MET A 262 -4.41 14.15 2.99
CA MET A 262 -5.48 14.31 2.02
C MET A 262 -6.72 14.86 2.71
N LYS A 263 -6.92 16.17 2.58
CA LYS A 263 -8.09 16.87 3.13
C LYS A 263 -9.25 16.91 2.14
N ASN A 264 -10.39 17.38 2.62
CA ASN A 264 -11.44 17.86 1.74
C ASN A 264 -10.88 18.98 0.84
N ALA A 265 -11.57 19.23 -0.28
CA ALA A 265 -11.07 20.14 -1.30
C ALA A 265 -10.93 21.57 -0.79
N SER A 266 -9.75 22.15 -0.90
CA SER A 266 -9.52 23.58 -0.70
C SER A 266 -10.19 24.39 -1.81
N LEU A 267 -10.42 25.67 -1.60
CA LEU A 267 -10.90 26.58 -2.65
C LEU A 267 -10.00 26.55 -3.90
N ASN A 268 -8.70 26.33 -3.71
CA ASN A 268 -7.77 26.19 -4.82
C ASN A 268 -8.06 24.90 -5.62
N THR A 269 -8.17 23.79 -4.93
CA THR A 269 -8.54 22.48 -5.53
C THR A 269 -9.88 22.57 -6.26
N ILE A 270 -10.89 23.23 -5.67
CA ILE A 270 -12.19 23.46 -6.33
C ILE A 270 -12.04 24.27 -7.61
N LYS A 271 -11.23 25.35 -7.60
CA LYS A 271 -10.97 26.18 -8.79
C LYS A 271 -10.27 25.39 -9.90
N GLU A 272 -9.27 24.60 -9.55
CA GLU A 272 -8.54 23.74 -10.50
C GLU A 272 -9.48 22.71 -11.14
N MET A 273 -10.26 22.00 -10.34
CA MET A 273 -11.24 21.02 -10.83
C MET A 273 -12.30 21.67 -11.71
N TYR A 274 -12.84 22.82 -11.29
CA TYR A 274 -13.83 23.56 -12.09
C TYR A 274 -13.24 23.99 -13.41
N THR A 275 -12.02 24.54 -13.42
CA THR A 275 -11.32 24.96 -14.64
C THR A 275 -11.11 23.78 -15.58
N HIS A 276 -10.74 22.64 -15.04
CA HIS A 276 -10.58 21.41 -15.82
C HIS A 276 -11.90 20.93 -16.44
N TYR A 277 -13.00 20.98 -15.69
CA TYR A 277 -14.30 20.47 -16.15
C TYR A 277 -15.02 21.40 -17.14
N TYR A 278 -14.93 22.69 -16.93
CA TYR A 278 -15.70 23.69 -17.69
C TYR A 278 -14.86 24.63 -18.55
N ASN A 279 -13.54 24.45 -18.55
CA ASN A 279 -12.59 25.31 -19.26
C ASN A 279 -12.84 26.81 -19.01
N SER A 280 -13.24 27.18 -17.80
CA SER A 280 -13.57 28.53 -17.37
C SER A 280 -13.30 28.74 -15.88
N LYS A 281 -13.23 30.00 -15.43
CA LYS A 281 -13.01 30.33 -14.02
C LYS A 281 -14.33 30.46 -13.28
N ILE A 282 -14.37 30.10 -12.00
CA ILE A 282 -15.51 30.35 -11.13
C ILE A 282 -15.73 31.86 -10.99
N PRO A 283 -16.93 32.40 -11.26
CA PRO A 283 -17.21 33.82 -11.05
C PRO A 283 -17.01 34.24 -9.58
N ALA A 284 -16.40 35.43 -9.38
CA ALA A 284 -16.02 35.91 -8.04
C ALA A 284 -17.20 35.96 -7.03
N LYS A 285 -18.41 36.28 -7.50
CA LYS A 285 -19.62 36.31 -6.68
C LYS A 285 -19.98 34.98 -6.01
N TYR A 286 -19.54 33.84 -6.55
CA TYR A 286 -19.78 32.53 -5.97
C TYR A 286 -18.64 32.09 -5.04
N LEU A 287 -17.41 32.54 -5.30
CA LEU A 287 -16.25 32.21 -4.47
C LEU A 287 -16.42 32.72 -3.03
N SER A 288 -17.04 33.90 -2.84
CA SER A 288 -17.30 34.46 -1.49
C SER A 288 -18.33 33.64 -0.67
N GLN A 289 -19.08 32.76 -1.33
CA GLN A 289 -20.09 31.90 -0.69
C GLN A 289 -19.56 30.48 -0.42
N MET A 290 -18.35 30.15 -0.92
CA MET A 290 -17.71 28.87 -0.71
C MET A 290 -16.76 28.91 0.48
N ARG A 291 -16.62 27.79 1.18
CA ARG A 291 -15.70 27.62 2.31
C ARG A 291 -14.69 26.54 1.98
N ASP A 292 -13.51 26.62 2.57
CA ASP A 292 -12.47 25.61 2.44
C ASP A 292 -12.85 24.29 3.15
N GLU A 293 -12.38 23.20 2.60
CA GLU A 293 -12.33 21.88 3.24
C GLU A 293 -13.71 21.30 3.67
N ILE A 294 -14.82 21.70 3.03
CA ILE A 294 -16.15 21.17 3.33
C ILE A 294 -16.50 19.98 2.43
N VAL A 295 -16.16 20.06 1.14
CA VAL A 295 -16.55 19.09 0.12
C VAL A 295 -15.38 18.19 -0.23
N SER A 296 -15.57 16.88 -0.22
CA SER A 296 -14.53 15.95 -0.66
C SER A 296 -14.33 15.98 -2.18
N PRO A 297 -13.12 15.69 -2.68
CA PRO A 297 -12.89 15.56 -4.13
C PRO A 297 -13.81 14.54 -4.81
N ALA A 298 -14.20 13.48 -4.11
CA ALA A 298 -15.15 12.49 -4.64
C ALA A 298 -16.57 13.08 -4.81
N GLU A 299 -17.03 13.91 -3.87
CA GLU A 299 -18.30 14.63 -3.99
C GLU A 299 -18.25 15.63 -5.14
N LEU A 300 -17.15 16.36 -5.34
CA LEU A 300 -16.98 17.27 -6.48
C LEU A 300 -17.10 16.53 -7.82
N VAL A 301 -16.46 15.37 -7.96
CA VAL A 301 -16.62 14.52 -9.14
C VAL A 301 -18.07 14.09 -9.33
N ASN A 302 -18.77 13.74 -8.24
CA ASN A 302 -20.19 13.38 -8.31
C ASN A 302 -21.06 14.57 -8.69
N PHE A 303 -20.82 15.75 -8.12
CA PHE A 303 -21.54 16.98 -8.49
C PHE A 303 -21.35 17.31 -9.97
N TYR A 304 -20.13 17.19 -10.49
CA TYR A 304 -19.88 17.38 -11.92
C TYR A 304 -20.67 16.40 -12.80
N ARG A 305 -20.68 15.12 -12.44
CA ARG A 305 -21.39 14.08 -13.22
C ARG A 305 -22.91 14.21 -13.20
N THR A 306 -23.44 14.81 -12.15
CA THR A 306 -24.90 14.95 -11.94
C THR A 306 -25.42 16.35 -12.23
N SER A 307 -24.59 17.27 -12.72
CA SER A 307 -24.99 18.64 -13.06
C SER A 307 -25.05 18.83 -14.57
N ASP A 308 -26.14 19.36 -15.04
CA ASP A 308 -26.35 19.69 -16.47
C ASP A 308 -25.64 20.99 -16.87
N SER A 309 -25.25 21.81 -15.90
CA SER A 309 -24.56 23.08 -16.13
C SER A 309 -23.55 23.44 -15.07
N SER A 310 -22.61 24.33 -15.42
CA SER A 310 -21.62 24.86 -14.49
C SER A 310 -22.27 25.66 -13.33
N LYS A 311 -23.44 26.29 -13.56
CA LYS A 311 -24.19 26.99 -12.51
C LYS A 311 -24.74 26.01 -11.48
N GLU A 312 -25.32 24.91 -11.95
CA GLU A 312 -25.85 23.87 -11.07
C GLU A 312 -24.75 23.20 -10.23
N PHE A 313 -23.61 22.93 -10.84
CA PHE A 313 -22.41 22.43 -10.12
C PHE A 313 -22.02 23.37 -8.97
N ILE A 314 -21.90 24.67 -9.26
CA ILE A 314 -21.59 25.69 -8.25
C ILE A 314 -22.64 25.71 -7.14
N GLN A 315 -23.93 25.63 -7.50
CA GLN A 315 -25.02 25.65 -6.54
C GLN A 315 -25.00 24.43 -5.61
N LYS A 316 -24.68 23.26 -6.12
CA LYS A 316 -24.50 22.03 -5.30
C LYS A 316 -23.38 22.20 -4.28
N ILE A 317 -22.26 22.84 -4.66
CA ILE A 317 -21.17 23.15 -3.72
C ILE A 317 -21.66 24.10 -2.63
N ILE A 318 -22.30 25.23 -3.01
CA ILE A 318 -22.78 26.24 -2.05
C ILE A 318 -23.83 25.64 -1.11
N ASN A 319 -24.76 24.83 -1.60
CA ASN A 319 -25.79 24.18 -0.78
C ASN A 319 -25.21 23.17 0.23
N LYS A 320 -24.05 22.59 -0.04
CA LYS A 320 -23.36 21.71 0.91
C LYS A 320 -22.73 22.50 2.07
N HIS A 321 -22.50 23.80 1.89
CA HIS A 321 -21.89 24.70 2.89
C HIS A 321 -22.93 25.32 3.83
N ASN A 322 -24.21 25.25 3.49
CA ASN A 322 -25.34 25.70 4.29
C ASN A 322 -25.98 24.53 5.04
#